data_0cf807915b0ed9d8233db12774630df2
#
_entry.id   0cf807915b0ed9d8233db12774630df2
#
_cell.length_a   1.000
_cell.length_b   1.000
_cell.length_c   1.000
_cell.angle_alpha   90.00
_cell.angle_beta   90.00
_cell.angle_gamma   90.00
#
_symmetry.space_group_name_H-M   'P 1'
#
loop_
_entity.id
_entity.type
_entity.pdbx_description
1 polymer ?
#
loop_
_entity_poly.entity_id
_entity_poly.type
_entity_poly.pdbx_seq_one_letter_code
_entity_poly.pdbx_strand_id
1 'polypeptide(L)'
;MSVPFIEYFSKKLIDSGLVDEEAPIKGCTAAEIKELEQRENIKFPAVYRAYLEVMGRQAGDFLRGEEHSYPDLLTLKEGAQEILADSEITYRLSPTDFVFWMSQGTQFAFFDTSVGDDPPVFHYREYNAAPTRRHDHLSQFLDYMLDVQLEMRKEASELRAANS
;
A
#
# COMPACT_ATOMS: atom_id res chain seq x y z
N MET A 1 3.85 -16.99 -11.45
CA MET A 1 4.85 -17.44 -10.48
C MET A 1 4.52 -16.82 -9.14
N SER A 2 4.27 -17.63 -8.12
CA SER A 2 4.02 -17.06 -6.81
C SER A 2 5.33 -16.46 -6.27
N VAL A 3 5.22 -15.29 -5.68
CA VAL A 3 6.35 -14.60 -5.08
C VAL A 3 6.42 -15.05 -3.62
N PRO A 4 7.56 -15.59 -3.15
CA PRO A 4 7.66 -16.09 -1.77
C PRO A 4 7.21 -15.11 -0.70
N PHE A 5 7.39 -13.82 -0.96
CA PHE A 5 6.93 -12.77 -0.03
C PHE A 5 5.42 -12.82 0.19
N ILE A 6 4.61 -12.97 -0.88
CA ILE A 6 3.16 -12.91 -0.71
C ILE A 6 2.62 -14.11 0.07
N GLU A 7 3.25 -15.26 -0.05
CA GLU A 7 2.90 -16.44 0.74
C GLU A 7 3.18 -16.18 2.23
N TYR A 8 4.35 -15.66 2.54
CA TYR A 8 4.72 -15.25 3.90
C TYR A 8 3.75 -14.20 4.46
N PHE A 9 3.50 -13.15 3.68
CA PHE A 9 2.67 -12.02 4.12
C PHE A 9 1.22 -12.44 4.35
N SER A 10 0.67 -13.25 3.45
CA SER A 10 -0.70 -13.77 3.57
C SER A 10 -0.86 -14.61 4.85
N LYS A 11 0.11 -15.49 5.11
CA LYS A 11 0.10 -16.32 6.32
C LYS A 11 0.18 -15.46 7.57
N LYS A 12 1.08 -14.49 7.59
CA LYS A 12 1.24 -13.59 8.73
C LYS A 12 -0.05 -12.81 8.99
N LEU A 13 -0.70 -12.34 7.93
CA LEU A 13 -1.96 -11.60 8.02
C LEU A 13 -3.08 -12.48 8.61
N ILE A 14 -3.20 -13.72 8.14
CA ILE A 14 -4.19 -14.67 8.64
C ILE A 14 -3.90 -15.02 10.10
N ASP A 15 -2.66 -15.37 10.43
CA ASP A 15 -2.24 -15.78 11.77
C ASP A 15 -2.39 -14.65 12.79
N SER A 16 -2.34 -13.39 12.35
CA SER A 16 -2.48 -12.22 13.23
C SER A 16 -3.92 -11.90 13.64
N GLY A 17 -4.90 -12.59 13.05
CA GLY A 17 -6.31 -12.36 13.35
C GLY A 17 -6.95 -11.19 12.61
N LEU A 18 -6.28 -10.66 11.59
CA LEU A 18 -6.80 -9.55 10.77
C LEU A 18 -7.72 -10.01 9.64
N VAL A 19 -7.91 -11.32 9.49
CA VAL A 19 -8.73 -11.90 8.43
C VAL A 19 -9.85 -12.72 9.04
N ASP A 20 -11.10 -12.42 8.68
CA ASP A 20 -12.28 -13.17 9.12
C ASP A 20 -13.39 -13.08 8.06
N GLU A 21 -14.61 -13.52 8.39
CA GLU A 21 -15.73 -13.52 7.46
C GLU A 21 -16.17 -12.12 7.06
N GLU A 22 -16.03 -11.14 7.96
CA GLU A 22 -16.38 -9.74 7.69
C GLU A 22 -15.25 -8.99 6.99
N ALA A 23 -14.01 -9.44 7.19
CA ALA A 23 -12.82 -8.84 6.61
C ALA A 23 -11.99 -9.93 5.91
N PRO A 24 -12.45 -10.46 4.77
CA PRO A 24 -11.73 -11.51 4.06
C PRO A 24 -10.58 -10.98 3.21
N ILE A 25 -9.78 -11.90 2.70
CA ILE A 25 -8.80 -11.59 1.65
C ILE A 25 -9.49 -11.77 0.30
N LYS A 26 -9.44 -10.74 -0.56
CA LYS A 26 -9.99 -10.76 -1.93
C LYS A 26 -8.99 -10.19 -2.91
N GLY A 27 -8.68 -10.95 -3.94
CA GLY A 27 -7.78 -10.52 -5.01
C GLY A 27 -8.48 -9.69 -6.07
N CYS A 28 -7.67 -8.95 -6.82
CA CYS A 28 -8.10 -8.32 -8.06
C CYS A 28 -8.20 -9.37 -9.17
N THR A 29 -9.13 -9.18 -10.09
CA THR A 29 -9.16 -10.00 -11.31
C THR A 29 -8.04 -9.56 -12.26
N ALA A 30 -7.72 -10.43 -13.22
CA ALA A 30 -6.75 -10.09 -14.26
C ALA A 30 -7.18 -8.83 -15.04
N ALA A 31 -8.48 -8.66 -15.27
CA ALA A 31 -9.01 -7.48 -15.96
C ALA A 31 -8.80 -6.20 -15.14
N GLU A 32 -8.97 -6.26 -13.83
CA GLU A 32 -8.77 -5.11 -12.95
C GLU A 32 -7.30 -4.71 -12.88
N ILE A 33 -6.40 -5.67 -12.80
CA ILE A 33 -4.96 -5.40 -12.83
C ILE A 33 -4.57 -4.75 -14.17
N LYS A 34 -5.10 -5.28 -15.26
CA LYS A 34 -4.88 -4.73 -16.59
C LYS A 34 -5.40 -3.30 -16.72
N GLU A 35 -6.56 -3.02 -16.15
CA GLU A 35 -7.13 -1.66 -16.13
C GLU A 35 -6.20 -0.69 -15.44
N LEU A 36 -5.67 -1.05 -14.26
CA LEU A 36 -4.70 -0.23 -13.53
C LEU A 36 -3.44 0.02 -14.37
N GLU A 37 -2.89 -1.02 -14.96
CA GLU A 37 -1.68 -0.90 -15.79
C GLU A 37 -1.90 -0.02 -17.03
N GLN A 38 -3.03 -0.19 -17.69
CA GLN A 38 -3.35 0.60 -18.90
C GLN A 38 -3.60 2.06 -18.57
N ARG A 39 -4.28 2.33 -17.47
CA ARG A 39 -4.60 3.71 -17.05
C ARG A 39 -3.34 4.52 -16.80
N GLU A 40 -2.32 3.93 -16.23
CA GLU A 40 -1.06 4.60 -15.92
C GLU A 40 0.02 4.34 -16.98
N ASN A 41 -0.24 3.49 -17.96
CA ASN A 41 0.72 3.06 -18.97
C ASN A 41 1.98 2.47 -18.36
N ILE A 42 1.82 1.51 -17.46
CA ILE A 42 2.89 0.87 -16.69
C ILE A 42 2.70 -0.64 -16.67
N LYS A 43 3.72 -1.35 -16.17
CA LYS A 43 3.61 -2.76 -15.77
C LYS A 43 4.04 -2.90 -14.33
N PHE A 44 3.25 -3.60 -13.53
CA PHE A 44 3.56 -3.76 -12.12
C PHE A 44 4.77 -4.65 -11.87
N PRO A 45 5.60 -4.28 -10.88
CA PRO A 45 6.64 -5.16 -10.35
C PRO A 45 6.04 -6.48 -9.84
N ALA A 46 6.83 -7.55 -9.87
CA ALA A 46 6.36 -8.89 -9.51
C ALA A 46 5.74 -8.96 -8.11
N VAL A 47 6.35 -8.32 -7.13
CA VAL A 47 5.85 -8.31 -5.75
C VAL A 47 4.46 -7.64 -5.68
N TYR A 48 4.30 -6.51 -6.34
CA TYR A 48 3.01 -5.79 -6.29
C TYR A 48 1.92 -6.53 -7.08
N ARG A 49 2.28 -7.09 -8.23
CA ARG A 49 1.33 -7.92 -9.00
C ARG A 49 0.81 -9.08 -8.15
N ALA A 50 1.71 -9.80 -7.47
CA ALA A 50 1.32 -10.90 -6.58
C ALA A 50 0.42 -10.42 -5.44
N TYR A 51 0.72 -9.26 -4.86
CA TYR A 51 -0.12 -8.63 -3.84
C TYR A 51 -1.53 -8.36 -4.38
N LEU A 52 -1.64 -7.74 -5.54
CA LEU A 52 -2.94 -7.43 -6.15
C LEU A 52 -3.74 -8.70 -6.47
N GLU A 53 -3.08 -9.74 -7.00
CA GLU A 53 -3.74 -11.00 -7.35
C GLU A 53 -4.37 -11.68 -6.14
N VAL A 54 -3.74 -11.57 -4.97
CA VAL A 54 -4.19 -12.24 -3.74
C VAL A 54 -5.11 -11.35 -2.90
N MET A 55 -4.78 -10.06 -2.76
CA MET A 55 -5.47 -9.20 -1.80
C MET A 55 -5.66 -7.75 -2.26
N GLY A 56 -5.63 -7.50 -3.56
CA GLY A 56 -5.76 -6.13 -4.08
C GLY A 56 -7.11 -5.48 -3.87
N ARG A 57 -8.18 -6.26 -3.71
CA ARG A 57 -9.50 -5.72 -3.39
C ARG A 57 -9.73 -5.58 -1.89
N GLN A 58 -9.22 -6.52 -1.12
CA GLN A 58 -9.32 -6.49 0.33
C GLN A 58 -8.24 -7.37 0.94
N ALA A 59 -7.54 -6.85 1.91
CA ALA A 59 -6.46 -7.54 2.63
C ALA A 59 -6.86 -7.72 4.10
N GLY A 60 -8.04 -8.30 4.36
CA GLY A 60 -8.57 -8.37 5.71
C GLY A 60 -8.73 -6.96 6.28
N ASP A 61 -8.32 -6.76 7.51
CA ASP A 61 -8.30 -5.45 8.18
C ASP A 61 -6.94 -4.74 8.04
N PHE A 62 -6.04 -5.24 7.20
CA PHE A 62 -4.75 -4.58 6.97
C PHE A 62 -4.97 -3.17 6.40
N LEU A 63 -4.36 -2.18 7.04
CA LEU A 63 -4.47 -0.76 6.68
C LEU A 63 -5.92 -0.26 6.60
N ARG A 64 -6.76 -0.75 7.51
CA ARG A 64 -8.16 -0.35 7.58
C ARG A 64 -8.29 1.16 7.73
N GLY A 65 -9.17 1.74 6.93
CA GLY A 65 -9.40 3.17 6.93
C GLY A 65 -8.46 3.96 6.01
N GLU A 66 -7.49 3.28 5.39
CA GLU A 66 -6.57 3.89 4.43
C GLU A 66 -6.98 3.53 3.01
N GLU A 67 -6.52 4.31 2.04
CA GLU A 67 -6.76 4.02 0.63
C GLU A 67 -5.59 3.24 0.05
N HIS A 68 -5.79 1.98 -0.24
CA HIS A 68 -4.75 1.08 -0.75
C HIS A 68 -5.28 -0.09 -1.57
N SER A 69 -6.58 -0.10 -1.86
CA SER A 69 -7.27 -1.21 -2.50
C SER A 69 -7.95 -0.76 -3.79
N TYR A 70 -8.21 -1.73 -4.68
CA TYR A 70 -9.05 -1.48 -5.85
C TYR A 70 -10.51 -1.29 -5.39
N PRO A 71 -11.30 -0.31 -5.86
CA PRO A 71 -10.98 0.57 -7.00
C PRO A 71 -10.30 1.91 -6.64
N ASP A 72 -10.03 2.20 -5.38
CA ASP A 72 -9.40 3.48 -4.98
C ASP A 72 -8.07 3.72 -5.69
N LEU A 73 -7.32 2.64 -5.95
CA LEU A 73 -6.03 2.70 -6.65
C LEU A 73 -6.10 3.40 -8.02
N LEU A 74 -7.27 3.43 -8.65
CA LEU A 74 -7.45 4.09 -9.95
C LEU A 74 -7.18 5.59 -9.93
N THR A 75 -7.35 6.24 -8.77
CA THR A 75 -7.28 7.70 -8.66
C THR A 75 -6.25 8.21 -7.65
N LEU A 76 -5.49 7.33 -7.00
CA LEU A 76 -4.54 7.77 -5.96
C LEU A 76 -3.45 8.68 -6.51
N LYS A 77 -2.95 8.42 -7.71
CA LYS A 77 -1.89 9.27 -8.30
C LYS A 77 -2.38 10.69 -8.54
N GLU A 78 -3.62 10.86 -8.99
CA GLU A 78 -4.23 12.17 -9.17
C GLU A 78 -4.30 12.92 -7.83
N GLY A 79 -4.77 12.23 -6.78
CA GLY A 79 -4.81 12.81 -5.44
C GLY A 79 -3.43 13.17 -4.89
N ALA A 80 -2.43 12.34 -5.16
CA ALA A 80 -1.05 12.62 -4.75
C ALA A 80 -0.50 13.87 -5.46
N GLN A 81 -0.80 14.02 -6.74
CA GLN A 81 -0.38 15.20 -7.51
C GLN A 81 -1.03 16.48 -6.96
N GLU A 82 -2.27 16.40 -6.52
CA GLU A 82 -2.94 17.53 -5.85
C GLU A 82 -2.27 17.89 -4.52
N ILE A 83 -1.90 16.89 -3.70
CA ILE A 83 -1.19 17.12 -2.45
C ILE A 83 0.15 17.84 -2.72
N LEU A 84 0.90 17.41 -3.73
CA LEU A 84 2.17 18.04 -4.10
C LEU A 84 1.97 19.50 -4.56
N ALA A 85 0.95 19.73 -5.38
CA ALA A 85 0.64 21.08 -5.86
C ALA A 85 0.22 22.01 -4.73
N ASP A 86 -0.64 21.52 -3.84
CA ASP A 86 -1.13 22.31 -2.69
C ASP A 86 -0.02 22.58 -1.67
N SER A 87 1.00 21.73 -1.61
CA SER A 87 2.17 21.94 -0.73
C SER A 87 3.17 22.96 -1.29
N GLU A 88 2.93 23.46 -2.49
CA GLU A 88 3.75 24.49 -3.15
C GLU A 88 5.21 24.10 -3.35
N ILE A 89 5.48 22.79 -3.59
CA ILE A 89 6.83 22.29 -3.87
C ILE A 89 7.00 22.04 -5.36
N THR A 90 8.24 21.94 -5.81
CA THR A 90 8.56 21.72 -7.22
C THR A 90 8.59 20.26 -7.63
N TYR A 91 8.68 19.34 -6.68
CA TYR A 91 8.72 17.90 -6.95
C TYR A 91 7.46 17.45 -7.69
N ARG A 92 7.63 16.58 -8.69
CA ARG A 92 6.50 15.98 -9.41
C ARG A 92 6.75 14.48 -9.59
N LEU A 93 5.67 13.68 -9.52
CA LEU A 93 5.75 12.25 -9.79
C LEU A 93 6.11 12.02 -11.26
N SER A 94 6.92 10.99 -11.51
CA SER A 94 7.27 10.59 -12.87
C SER A 94 6.17 9.73 -13.49
N PRO A 95 6.15 9.57 -14.84
CA PRO A 95 5.16 8.68 -15.49
C PRO A 95 5.22 7.24 -15.01
N THR A 96 6.36 6.75 -14.53
CA THR A 96 6.52 5.38 -14.05
C THR A 96 6.25 5.21 -12.55
N ASP A 97 6.00 6.29 -11.83
CA ASP A 97 5.66 6.22 -10.41
C ASP A 97 4.22 5.75 -10.23
N PHE A 98 4.00 4.80 -9.34
CA PHE A 98 2.68 4.32 -8.98
C PHE A 98 2.40 4.60 -7.51
N VAL A 99 1.33 5.34 -7.23
CA VAL A 99 0.88 5.63 -5.86
C VAL A 99 -0.04 4.51 -5.42
N PHE A 100 0.36 3.77 -4.39
CA PHE A 100 -0.36 2.56 -3.95
C PHE A 100 -0.98 2.67 -2.56
N TRP A 101 -0.71 3.77 -1.86
CA TRP A 101 -1.25 4.00 -0.51
C TRP A 101 -1.42 5.49 -0.28
N MET A 102 -2.52 5.85 0.38
CA MET A 102 -2.81 7.22 0.78
C MET A 102 -3.54 7.21 2.12
N SER A 103 -3.19 8.14 3.00
CA SER A 103 -3.82 8.30 4.29
C SER A 103 -4.44 9.69 4.43
N GLN A 104 -5.75 9.74 4.55
CA GLN A 104 -6.54 10.92 4.88
C GLN A 104 -6.27 12.15 4.02
N GLY A 105 -5.81 11.95 2.79
CA GLY A 105 -5.51 13.07 1.88
C GLY A 105 -4.31 13.93 2.28
N THR A 106 -3.49 13.47 3.24
CA THR A 106 -2.34 14.23 3.74
C THR A 106 -0.99 13.60 3.47
N GLN A 107 -0.97 12.31 3.17
CA GLN A 107 0.27 11.59 2.90
C GLN A 107 0.03 10.43 1.96
N PHE A 108 1.07 10.05 1.23
CA PHE A 108 0.99 8.93 0.29
C PHE A 108 2.35 8.23 0.16
N ALA A 109 2.29 7.01 -0.37
CA ALA A 109 3.49 6.24 -0.70
C ALA A 109 3.43 5.78 -2.15
N PHE A 110 4.59 5.69 -2.78
CA PHE A 110 4.71 5.30 -4.18
C PHE A 110 6.01 4.56 -4.45
N PHE A 111 6.04 3.88 -5.57
CA PHE A 111 7.26 3.24 -6.08
C PHE A 111 7.37 3.45 -7.59
N ASP A 112 8.59 3.37 -8.09
CA ASP A 112 8.86 3.45 -9.53
C ASP A 112 8.74 2.05 -10.14
N THR A 113 7.78 1.87 -11.04
CA THR A 113 7.50 0.58 -11.67
C THR A 113 8.62 0.09 -12.60
N SER A 114 9.56 0.95 -12.98
CA SER A 114 10.66 0.60 -13.87
C SER A 114 11.90 0.05 -13.17
N VAL A 115 11.93 0.05 -11.83
CA VAL A 115 13.16 -0.22 -11.06
C VAL A 115 13.43 -1.70 -10.81
N GLY A 116 12.44 -2.58 -10.93
CA GLY A 116 12.65 -4.02 -10.72
C GLY A 116 11.45 -4.68 -10.06
N ASP A 117 11.64 -5.90 -9.61
CA ASP A 117 10.54 -6.76 -9.11
C ASP A 117 10.07 -6.40 -7.70
N ASP A 118 10.92 -5.76 -6.91
CA ASP A 118 10.61 -5.37 -5.52
C ASP A 118 11.23 -4.00 -5.25
N PRO A 119 10.63 -2.92 -5.80
CA PRO A 119 11.24 -1.59 -5.83
C PRO A 119 11.27 -0.90 -4.48
N PRO A 120 12.13 0.11 -4.32
CA PRO A 120 12.10 0.98 -3.15
C PRO A 120 10.78 1.72 -3.03
N VAL A 121 10.38 2.03 -1.80
CA VAL A 121 9.19 2.80 -1.51
C VAL A 121 9.56 4.19 -1.01
N PHE A 122 8.93 5.19 -1.59
CA PHE A 122 9.03 6.58 -1.19
C PHE A 122 7.75 7.03 -0.52
N HIS A 123 7.88 7.94 0.43
CA HIS A 123 6.75 8.47 1.20
C HIS A 123 6.80 9.99 1.19
N TYR A 124 5.63 10.60 1.05
CA TYR A 124 5.47 12.05 1.13
C TYR A 124 4.35 12.40 2.11
N ARG A 125 4.62 13.42 2.92
CA ARG A 125 3.60 14.05 3.78
C ARG A 125 3.47 15.50 3.36
N GLU A 126 2.23 16.01 3.34
CA GLU A 126 1.96 17.40 2.92
C GLU A 126 2.87 18.39 3.65
N TYR A 127 3.26 19.44 2.92
CA TYR A 127 4.17 20.50 3.36
C TYR A 127 5.63 20.08 3.60
N ASN A 128 6.00 18.83 3.40
CA ASN A 128 7.40 18.45 3.37
C ASN A 128 8.05 18.96 2.08
N ALA A 129 9.37 19.18 2.12
CA ALA A 129 10.12 19.71 0.98
C ALA A 129 10.18 18.74 -0.21
N ALA A 130 10.20 17.43 0.06
CA ALA A 130 10.27 16.39 -0.97
C ALA A 130 9.90 15.03 -0.37
N PRO A 131 9.55 14.04 -1.23
CA PRO A 131 9.42 12.66 -0.79
C PRO A 131 10.74 12.11 -0.24
N THR A 132 10.65 11.15 0.67
CA THR A 132 11.80 10.47 1.25
C THR A 132 11.72 8.98 0.97
N ARG A 133 12.88 8.35 0.75
CA ARG A 133 12.97 6.90 0.62
C ARG A 133 12.69 6.27 1.98
N ARG A 134 11.65 5.49 2.07
CA ARG A 134 11.19 4.90 3.33
C ARG A 134 11.76 3.50 3.55
N HIS A 135 11.77 2.69 2.51
CA HIS A 135 12.27 1.31 2.54
C HIS A 135 12.96 1.00 1.22
N ASP A 136 13.92 0.07 1.27
CA ASP A 136 14.65 -0.36 0.09
C ASP A 136 13.83 -1.26 -0.81
N HIS A 137 12.77 -1.88 -0.28
CA HIS A 137 11.90 -2.79 -1.03
C HIS A 137 10.43 -2.63 -0.62
N LEU A 138 9.53 -2.79 -1.58
CA LEU A 138 8.08 -2.77 -1.34
C LEU A 138 7.67 -3.83 -0.32
N SER A 139 8.26 -5.03 -0.40
CA SER A 139 7.99 -6.10 0.55
C SER A 139 8.31 -5.68 2.00
N GLN A 140 9.40 -4.96 2.19
CA GLN A 140 9.79 -4.44 3.51
C GLN A 140 8.79 -3.41 4.03
N PHE A 141 8.31 -2.54 3.15
CA PHE A 141 7.32 -1.52 3.51
C PHE A 141 6.01 -2.18 3.98
N LEU A 142 5.50 -3.13 3.20
CA LEU A 142 4.25 -3.82 3.54
C LEU A 142 4.38 -4.57 4.87
N ASP A 143 5.46 -5.29 5.06
CA ASP A 143 5.70 -6.03 6.30
C ASP A 143 5.85 -5.10 7.50
N TYR A 144 6.55 -3.98 7.33
CA TYR A 144 6.68 -2.94 8.36
C TYR A 144 5.32 -2.35 8.74
N MET A 145 4.47 -2.03 7.76
CA MET A 145 3.14 -1.47 8.03
C MET A 145 2.25 -2.47 8.79
N LEU A 146 2.37 -3.74 8.47
CA LEU A 146 1.66 -4.78 9.22
C LEU A 146 2.17 -4.88 10.65
N ASP A 147 3.48 -4.87 10.87
CA ASP A 147 4.06 -4.90 12.22
C ASP A 147 3.61 -3.70 13.05
N VAL A 148 3.58 -2.51 12.47
CA VAL A 148 3.11 -1.30 13.15
C VAL A 148 1.64 -1.44 13.55
N GLN A 149 0.81 -1.92 12.65
CA GLN A 149 -0.62 -2.12 12.94
C GLN A 149 -0.83 -3.13 14.08
N LEU A 150 -0.09 -4.23 14.04
CA LEU A 150 -0.19 -5.27 15.09
C LEU A 150 0.28 -4.74 16.44
N GLU A 151 1.34 -3.96 16.48
CA GLU A 151 1.82 -3.33 17.73
C GLU A 151 0.79 -2.34 18.27
N MET A 152 0.18 -1.54 17.43
CA MET A 152 -0.87 -0.60 17.84
C MET A 152 -2.09 -1.32 18.41
N ARG A 153 -2.47 -2.45 17.81
CA ARG A 153 -3.59 -3.27 18.32
C ARG A 153 -3.27 -3.87 19.68
N LYS A 154 -2.04 -4.34 19.87
CA LYS A 154 -1.56 -4.88 21.12
C LYS A 154 -1.62 -3.81 22.23
N GLU A 155 -1.09 -2.63 21.96
CA GLU A 155 -1.11 -1.51 22.89
C GLU A 155 -2.54 -1.09 23.25
N ALA A 156 -3.44 -1.02 22.28
CA ALA A 156 -4.84 -0.69 22.50
C ALA A 156 -5.53 -1.75 23.38
N SER A 157 -5.22 -3.03 23.16
CA SER A 157 -5.77 -4.14 23.96
C SER A 157 -5.26 -4.09 25.41
N GLU A 158 -3.98 -3.85 25.62
CA GLU A 158 -3.37 -3.71 26.93
C GLU A 158 -3.96 -2.51 27.70
N LEU A 159 -4.17 -1.39 27.01
CA LEU A 159 -4.75 -0.21 27.62
C LEU A 159 -6.20 -0.44 28.07
N ARG A 160 -7.00 -1.14 27.25
CA ARG A 160 -8.37 -1.50 27.63
C ARG A 160 -8.39 -2.44 28.82
N ALA A 161 -7.50 -3.41 28.86
CA ALA A 161 -7.40 -4.34 30.00
C ALA A 161 -7.01 -3.61 31.29
N ALA A 162 -6.13 -2.59 31.20
CA ALA A 162 -5.70 -1.81 32.36
C ALA A 162 -6.82 -0.91 32.91
N ASN A 163 -7.80 -0.53 32.07
CA ASN A 163 -8.90 0.36 32.43
C ASN A 163 -10.20 -0.37 32.78
N SER A 164 -10.18 -1.69 32.76
CA SER A 164 -11.39 -2.49 33.10
C SER A 164 -11.41 -2.93 34.57
#